data_2cc7e9441ec44b33086e67c3f3000fa3
#
_entry.id   2cc7e9441ec44b33086e67c3f3000fa3
#
_cell.length_a   1.000
_cell.length_b   1.000
_cell.length_c   1.000
_cell.angle_alpha   90.00
_cell.angle_beta   90.00
_cell.angle_gamma   90.00
#
_symmetry.space_group_name_H-M   'P 1'
#
loop_
_entity.id
_entity.type
_entity.pdbx_description
1 polymer ?
#
loop_
_entity_poly.entity_id
_entity_poly.type
_entity_poly.pdbx_seq_one_letter_code
_entity_poly.pdbx_strand_id
1 'polypeptide(L)'
;SLLKEIIDKIPPPLGDDSKPLQAMIFDSVYNSYRGIEVLFRVFNGKIKKGDKVKFVNTGKEYDVDEIGILKLKKESKSEISSGNVGYLISGIKNAKEVKVGDTITHNDNNSVKAIKGFEDVKPMVFAGIYPVDSSDYEELRNSLEKLQLNDASLVWEPETSAALGFGFRCGFLGMLHMDIIQERLDREFNMSVITTVPSVEFNCYKTNGELNSIYAPSEMPEPNEISKIEEPVISAQIITKSDFIGGIIKLCIDRRGTLQNQGLFIKR
;
A
#
# COMPACT_ATOMS: atom_id res chain seq x y z
N SER A 1 2.24 26.80 -26.09
CA SER A 1 3.17 26.13 -25.18
C SER A 1 2.48 24.94 -24.51
N LEU A 2 3.24 23.96 -24.01
CA LEU A 2 2.70 22.78 -23.33
C LEU A 2 1.75 23.16 -22.18
N LEU A 3 2.12 24.15 -21.38
CA LEU A 3 1.27 24.65 -20.27
C LEU A 3 -0.08 25.18 -20.74
N LYS A 4 -0.11 25.87 -21.89
CA LYS A 4 -1.36 26.37 -22.48
C LYS A 4 -2.25 25.20 -22.93
N GLU A 5 -1.70 24.20 -23.59
CA GLU A 5 -2.44 22.97 -23.97
C GLU A 5 -3.03 22.23 -22.77
N ILE A 6 -2.29 22.17 -21.65
CA ILE A 6 -2.79 21.57 -20.41
C ILE A 6 -4.00 22.34 -19.89
N ILE A 7 -3.91 23.67 -19.82
CA ILE A 7 -5.02 24.53 -19.35
C ILE A 7 -6.24 24.43 -20.26
N ASP A 8 -6.02 24.37 -21.57
CA ASP A 8 -7.10 24.40 -22.56
C ASP A 8 -7.79 23.04 -22.73
N LYS A 9 -7.06 21.93 -22.50
CA LYS A 9 -7.55 20.56 -22.82
C LYS A 9 -7.86 19.68 -21.60
N ILE A 10 -7.28 19.95 -20.43
CA ILE A 10 -7.55 19.17 -19.22
C ILE A 10 -8.70 19.84 -18.44
N PRO A 11 -9.84 19.16 -18.25
CA PRO A 11 -10.95 19.73 -17.49
C PRO A 11 -10.55 19.91 -16.01
N PRO A 12 -11.12 20.93 -15.33
CA PRO A 12 -10.91 21.10 -13.90
C PRO A 12 -11.50 19.91 -13.11
N PRO A 13 -11.06 19.70 -11.86
CA PRO A 13 -11.64 18.69 -11.01
C PRO A 13 -13.16 18.86 -10.89
N LEU A 14 -13.89 17.76 -11.03
CA LEU A 14 -15.34 17.75 -10.81
C LEU A 14 -15.59 17.71 -9.30
N GLY A 15 -16.61 18.44 -8.84
CA GLY A 15 -17.04 18.43 -7.45
C GLY A 15 -18.16 19.41 -7.19
N ASP A 16 -18.86 19.24 -6.08
CA ASP A 16 -19.99 20.08 -5.69
C ASP A 16 -19.88 20.42 -4.21
N ASP A 17 -19.63 21.69 -3.91
CA ASP A 17 -19.46 22.22 -2.56
C ASP A 17 -20.75 22.17 -1.72
N SER A 18 -21.91 22.04 -2.35
CA SER A 18 -23.20 21.98 -1.67
C SER A 18 -23.57 20.57 -1.19
N LYS A 19 -22.87 19.56 -1.67
CA LYS A 19 -23.07 18.17 -1.25
C LYS A 19 -22.40 17.85 0.08
N PRO A 20 -22.81 16.76 0.74
CA PRO A 20 -22.12 16.26 1.91
C PRO A 20 -20.63 16.03 1.65
N LEU A 21 -19.80 16.25 2.68
CA LEU A 21 -18.35 16.01 2.60
C LEU A 21 -18.07 14.57 2.16
N GLN A 22 -17.29 14.45 1.11
CA GLN A 22 -16.75 13.20 0.62
C GLN A 22 -15.32 13.43 0.17
N ALA A 23 -14.36 13.05 0.99
CA ALA A 23 -12.94 13.17 0.71
C ALA A 23 -12.26 11.81 0.85
N MET A 24 -11.19 11.58 0.12
CA MET A 24 -10.47 10.31 0.12
C MET A 24 -9.05 10.51 0.63
N ILE A 25 -8.64 9.64 1.52
CA ILE A 25 -7.27 9.54 2.03
C ILE A 25 -6.44 8.85 0.95
N PHE A 26 -5.38 9.51 0.48
CA PHE A 26 -4.48 8.91 -0.51
C PHE A 26 -3.06 8.68 0.04
N ASP A 27 -2.72 9.29 1.18
CA ASP A 27 -1.44 9.11 1.85
C ASP A 27 -1.52 9.53 3.31
N SER A 28 -0.54 9.17 4.12
CA SER A 28 -0.39 9.66 5.48
C SER A 28 1.10 9.74 5.87
N VAL A 29 1.43 10.68 6.76
CA VAL A 29 2.81 10.90 7.21
C VAL A 29 2.83 10.91 8.73
N TYR A 30 3.73 10.12 9.31
CA TYR A 30 3.94 10.15 10.76
C TYR A 30 4.78 11.38 11.17
N ASN A 31 4.27 12.11 12.15
CA ASN A 31 4.97 13.21 12.79
C ASN A 31 5.06 12.94 14.30
N SER A 32 6.28 12.89 14.85
CA SER A 32 6.52 12.55 16.27
C SER A 32 5.85 13.50 17.27
N TYR A 33 5.56 14.73 16.85
CA TYR A 33 4.97 15.76 17.72
C TYR A 33 3.46 15.91 17.54
N ARG A 34 2.95 15.69 16.32
CA ARG A 34 1.56 15.99 15.92
C ARG A 34 0.73 14.73 15.68
N GLY A 35 1.35 13.56 15.72
CA GLY A 35 0.72 12.30 15.34
C GLY A 35 0.68 12.10 13.84
N ILE A 36 -0.34 11.43 13.34
CA ILE A 36 -0.48 11.11 11.93
C ILE A 36 -1.14 12.29 11.20
N GLU A 37 -0.45 12.78 10.19
CA GLU A 37 -0.94 13.77 9.25
C GLU A 37 -1.54 13.03 8.06
N VAL A 38 -2.82 13.21 7.82
CA VAL A 38 -3.57 12.53 6.75
C VAL A 38 -3.60 13.41 5.51
N LEU A 39 -3.19 12.89 4.37
CA LEU A 39 -3.29 13.58 3.08
C LEU A 39 -4.56 13.12 2.38
N PHE A 40 -5.39 14.09 1.94
CA PHE A 40 -6.68 13.79 1.37
C PHE A 40 -7.02 14.68 0.17
N ARG A 41 -7.94 14.20 -0.66
CA ARG A 41 -8.56 14.95 -1.74
C ARG A 41 -10.07 15.07 -1.48
N VAL A 42 -10.61 16.26 -1.57
CA VAL A 42 -12.06 16.51 -1.49
C VAL A 42 -12.70 16.27 -2.84
N PHE A 43 -13.67 15.36 -2.91
CA PHE A 43 -14.47 15.09 -4.10
C PHE A 43 -15.77 15.89 -4.08
N ASN A 44 -16.44 15.96 -2.95
CA ASN A 44 -17.66 16.75 -2.74
C ASN A 44 -17.64 17.41 -1.36
N GLY A 45 -18.40 18.47 -1.22
CA GLY A 45 -18.53 19.19 0.03
C GLY A 45 -17.29 19.98 0.42
N LYS A 46 -17.21 20.30 1.68
CA LYS A 46 -16.14 21.10 2.29
C LYS A 46 -15.77 20.53 3.64
N ILE A 47 -14.53 20.74 4.06
CA ILE A 47 -14.04 20.41 5.40
C ILE A 47 -13.46 21.67 6.03
N LYS A 48 -13.74 21.89 7.31
CA LYS A 48 -13.27 23.05 8.08
C LYS A 48 -12.49 22.62 9.32
N LYS A 49 -11.64 23.51 9.78
CA LYS A 49 -11.05 23.37 11.11
C LYS A 49 -12.16 23.38 12.17
N GLY A 50 -12.10 22.41 13.10
CA GLY A 50 -13.10 22.22 14.16
C GLY A 50 -14.27 21.32 13.80
N ASP A 51 -14.37 20.84 12.54
CA ASP A 51 -15.38 19.86 12.17
C ASP A 51 -15.15 18.52 12.88
N LYS A 52 -16.24 17.76 13.06
CA LYS A 52 -16.18 16.35 13.46
C LYS A 52 -16.32 15.49 12.22
N VAL A 53 -15.30 14.70 11.95
CA VAL A 53 -15.22 13.83 10.79
C VAL A 53 -15.21 12.36 11.18
N LYS A 54 -15.69 11.53 10.27
CA LYS A 54 -15.70 10.07 10.38
C LYS A 54 -15.00 9.45 9.19
N PHE A 55 -14.15 8.46 9.45
CA PHE A 55 -13.56 7.61 8.43
C PHE A 55 -14.50 6.43 8.18
N VAL A 56 -15.00 6.33 6.96
CA VAL A 56 -16.16 5.45 6.64
C VAL A 56 -15.80 3.96 6.81
N ASN A 57 -14.62 3.53 6.36
CA ASN A 57 -14.22 2.12 6.42
C ASN A 57 -13.80 1.69 7.84
N THR A 58 -13.04 2.53 8.54
CA THR A 58 -12.60 2.23 9.90
C THR A 58 -13.66 2.54 10.95
N GLY A 59 -14.66 3.35 10.61
CA GLY A 59 -15.73 3.79 11.51
C GLY A 59 -15.27 4.74 12.62
N LYS A 60 -14.01 5.19 12.58
CA LYS A 60 -13.43 6.07 13.61
C LYS A 60 -13.81 7.52 13.38
N GLU A 61 -13.97 8.26 14.47
CA GLU A 61 -14.38 9.66 14.50
C GLU A 61 -13.26 10.52 15.10
N TYR A 62 -13.05 11.71 14.53
CA TYR A 62 -12.00 12.62 14.93
C TYR A 62 -12.47 14.07 14.85
N ASP A 63 -11.93 14.90 15.74
CA ASP A 63 -12.01 16.35 15.64
C ASP A 63 -10.89 16.87 14.74
N VAL A 64 -11.21 17.82 13.88
CA VAL A 64 -10.26 18.43 12.94
C VAL A 64 -9.49 19.56 13.64
N ASP A 65 -8.30 19.26 14.14
CA ASP A 65 -7.45 20.25 14.83
C ASP A 65 -6.86 21.27 13.87
N GLU A 66 -6.40 20.80 12.70
CA GLU A 66 -5.81 21.65 11.66
C GLU A 66 -6.04 21.03 10.29
N ILE A 67 -6.33 21.89 9.31
CA ILE A 67 -6.32 21.56 7.88
C ILE A 67 -5.49 22.58 7.11
N GLY A 68 -4.99 22.19 5.96
CA GLY A 68 -4.23 23.08 5.10
C GLY A 68 -3.82 22.44 3.79
N ILE A 69 -3.03 23.17 3.02
CA ILE A 69 -2.49 22.72 1.75
C ILE A 69 -0.96 22.57 1.84
N LEU A 70 -0.43 21.64 1.05
CA LEU A 70 1.01 21.44 0.90
C LEU A 70 1.52 22.26 -0.29
N LYS A 71 2.42 23.19 0.01
CA LYS A 71 3.26 23.87 -0.97
C LYS A 71 4.73 23.54 -0.63
N LEU A 72 5.67 24.45 -0.91
CA LEU A 72 7.05 24.34 -0.38
C LEU A 72 7.06 24.29 1.17
N LYS A 73 6.08 24.95 1.77
CA LYS A 73 5.78 24.87 3.22
C LYS A 73 4.30 24.58 3.39
N LYS A 74 3.93 23.98 4.51
CA LYS A 74 2.52 23.80 4.90
C LYS A 74 1.85 25.15 5.10
N GLU A 75 0.71 25.36 4.47
CA GLU A 75 -0.14 26.53 4.68
C GLU A 75 -1.46 26.08 5.30
N SER A 76 -1.68 26.46 6.57
CA SER A 76 -2.95 26.23 7.25
C SER A 76 -4.08 27.00 6.56
N LYS A 77 -5.26 26.38 6.46
CA LYS A 77 -6.48 26.94 5.89
C LYS A 77 -7.62 26.80 6.88
N SER A 78 -8.60 27.68 6.79
CA SER A 78 -9.85 27.56 7.56
C SER A 78 -10.83 26.57 6.95
N GLU A 79 -10.79 26.42 5.62
CA GLU A 79 -11.69 25.57 4.82
C GLU A 79 -10.94 25.00 3.61
N ILE A 80 -11.28 23.76 3.22
CA ILE A 80 -10.86 23.13 1.97
C ILE A 80 -12.12 22.61 1.28
N SER A 81 -12.32 23.01 0.01
CA SER A 81 -13.49 22.71 -0.80
C SER A 81 -13.23 21.63 -1.84
N SER A 82 -14.31 21.22 -2.53
CA SER A 82 -14.24 20.18 -3.56
C SER A 82 -13.21 20.47 -4.66
N GLY A 83 -12.57 19.41 -5.16
CA GLY A 83 -11.49 19.48 -6.15
C GLY A 83 -10.11 19.76 -5.57
N ASN A 84 -10.00 20.19 -4.33
CA ASN A 84 -8.73 20.48 -3.67
C ASN A 84 -8.11 19.27 -2.98
N VAL A 85 -6.80 19.35 -2.84
CA VAL A 85 -5.96 18.40 -2.06
C VAL A 85 -5.45 19.13 -0.83
N GLY A 86 -5.48 18.46 0.32
CA GLY A 86 -5.04 19.05 1.57
C GLY A 86 -4.47 18.03 2.55
N TYR A 87 -4.06 18.53 3.71
CA TYR A 87 -3.69 17.72 4.85
C TYR A 87 -4.64 17.98 6.03
N LEU A 88 -4.79 16.97 6.87
CA LEU A 88 -5.60 16.95 8.08
C LEU A 88 -4.73 16.49 9.24
N ILE A 89 -4.82 17.19 10.37
CA ILE A 89 -4.23 16.82 11.65
C ILE A 89 -5.36 16.73 12.68
N SER A 90 -5.45 15.61 13.37
CA SER A 90 -6.50 15.31 14.36
C SER A 90 -5.98 14.46 15.52
N GLY A 91 -4.70 14.59 15.85
CA GLY A 91 -4.11 13.90 17.00
C GLY A 91 -4.10 12.37 16.92
N ILE A 92 -4.27 11.78 15.74
CA ILE A 92 -4.28 10.34 15.53
C ILE A 92 -2.88 9.80 15.85
N LYS A 93 -2.80 8.80 16.73
CA LYS A 93 -1.52 8.21 17.15
C LYS A 93 -1.29 6.80 16.60
N ASN A 94 -2.36 6.09 16.31
CA ASN A 94 -2.30 4.71 15.88
C ASN A 94 -2.42 4.60 14.35
N ALA A 95 -1.39 4.07 13.72
CA ALA A 95 -1.31 3.84 12.28
C ALA A 95 -2.48 3.03 11.72
N LYS A 96 -2.93 2.04 12.46
CA LYS A 96 -4.04 1.15 12.04
C LYS A 96 -5.39 1.86 11.93
N GLU A 97 -5.51 3.08 12.46
CA GLU A 97 -6.74 3.89 12.40
C GLU A 97 -6.83 4.73 11.11
N VAL A 98 -5.73 4.88 10.38
CA VAL A 98 -5.68 5.58 9.09
C VAL A 98 -5.38 4.59 7.99
N LYS A 99 -6.33 4.39 7.09
CA LYS A 99 -6.16 3.51 5.95
C LYS A 99 -6.17 4.33 4.66
N VAL A 100 -5.15 4.17 3.83
CA VAL A 100 -5.13 4.76 2.48
C VAL A 100 -6.31 4.19 1.69
N GLY A 101 -7.05 5.06 0.99
CA GLY A 101 -8.29 4.70 0.31
C GLY A 101 -9.55 4.86 1.14
N ASP A 102 -9.45 5.14 2.44
CA ASP A 102 -10.63 5.42 3.25
C ASP A 102 -11.28 6.76 2.88
N THR A 103 -12.55 6.87 3.14
CA THR A 103 -13.36 8.06 2.84
C THR A 103 -13.64 8.83 4.11
N ILE A 104 -13.38 10.14 4.06
CA ILE A 104 -13.69 11.09 5.14
C ILE A 104 -15.05 11.72 4.85
N THR A 105 -15.94 11.71 5.85
CA THR A 105 -17.22 12.43 5.82
C THR A 105 -17.45 13.14 7.16
N HIS A 106 -18.45 14.01 7.25
CA HIS A 106 -18.89 14.55 8.55
C HIS A 106 -19.58 13.47 9.37
N ASN A 107 -19.43 13.53 10.69
CA ASN A 107 -19.95 12.53 11.61
C ASN A 107 -21.49 12.37 11.56
N ASP A 108 -22.20 13.45 11.27
CA ASP A 108 -23.67 13.49 11.15
C ASP A 108 -24.20 12.88 9.83
N ASN A 109 -23.34 12.54 8.88
CA ASN A 109 -23.70 12.09 7.54
C ASN A 109 -23.47 10.59 7.32
N ASN A 110 -24.35 9.77 7.89
CA ASN A 110 -24.30 8.30 7.73
C ASN A 110 -24.70 7.79 6.33
N SER A 111 -25.20 8.65 5.43
CA SER A 111 -25.64 8.28 4.09
C SER A 111 -24.52 8.28 3.03
N VAL A 112 -23.35 8.81 3.38
CA VAL A 112 -22.21 8.90 2.45
C VAL A 112 -21.58 7.52 2.27
N LYS A 113 -21.52 7.06 1.02
CA LYS A 113 -20.87 5.81 0.66
C LYS A 113 -19.36 6.03 0.45
N ALA A 114 -18.57 5.00 0.78
CA ALA A 114 -17.14 5.00 0.49
C ALA A 114 -16.86 5.24 -1.00
N ILE A 115 -15.84 6.04 -1.28
CA ILE A 115 -15.36 6.28 -2.65
C ILE A 115 -14.72 4.98 -3.14
N LYS A 116 -15.11 4.53 -4.32
CA LYS A 116 -14.48 3.39 -4.98
C LYS A 116 -13.19 3.84 -5.68
N GLY A 117 -12.16 2.99 -5.66
CA GLY A 117 -10.97 3.22 -6.47
C GLY A 117 -9.63 2.89 -5.82
N PHE A 118 -9.61 2.61 -4.51
CA PHE A 118 -8.44 2.03 -3.86
C PHE A 118 -8.79 0.63 -3.38
N GLU A 119 -8.18 -0.36 -4.00
CA GLU A 119 -8.26 -1.76 -3.58
C GLU A 119 -7.04 -2.09 -2.75
N ASP A 120 -7.20 -2.97 -1.75
CA ASP A 120 -6.06 -3.50 -1.02
C ASP A 120 -5.19 -4.29 -1.99
N VAL A 121 -3.96 -3.84 -2.17
CA VAL A 121 -3.01 -4.53 -3.02
C VAL A 121 -2.46 -5.72 -2.25
N LYS A 122 -2.61 -6.91 -2.81
CA LYS A 122 -2.11 -8.14 -2.19
C LYS A 122 -0.61 -8.28 -2.43
N PRO A 123 0.17 -8.64 -1.41
CA PRO A 123 1.58 -8.93 -1.59
C PRO A 123 1.79 -10.15 -2.49
N MET A 124 2.86 -10.11 -3.26
CA MET A 124 3.22 -11.15 -4.24
C MET A 124 4.45 -11.94 -3.81
N VAL A 125 5.29 -11.35 -2.96
CA VAL A 125 6.56 -11.92 -2.51
C VAL A 125 6.64 -11.76 -1.00
N PHE A 126 7.09 -12.81 -0.33
CA PHE A 126 7.25 -12.83 1.12
C PHE A 126 8.71 -13.10 1.49
N ALA A 127 9.21 -12.39 2.50
CA ALA A 127 10.52 -12.65 3.08
C ALA A 127 10.51 -12.35 4.59
N GLY A 128 11.31 -13.08 5.33
CA GLY A 128 11.58 -12.74 6.73
C GLY A 128 12.56 -11.58 6.82
N ILE A 129 12.28 -10.62 7.68
CA ILE A 129 13.17 -9.52 8.05
C ILE A 129 13.52 -9.67 9.52
N TYR A 130 14.82 -9.77 9.80
CA TYR A 130 15.36 -9.98 11.16
C TYR A 130 16.35 -8.87 11.48
N PRO A 131 16.36 -8.33 12.70
CA PRO A 131 17.38 -7.37 13.11
C PRO A 131 18.73 -8.09 13.21
N VAL A 132 19.82 -7.38 12.90
CA VAL A 132 21.17 -7.91 13.05
C VAL A 132 21.48 -8.17 14.54
N ASP A 133 21.06 -7.26 15.41
CA ASP A 133 21.10 -7.43 16.86
C ASP A 133 19.69 -7.76 17.37
N SER A 134 19.55 -8.84 18.12
CA SER A 134 18.25 -9.29 18.65
C SER A 134 17.63 -8.30 19.64
N SER A 135 18.42 -7.40 20.24
CA SER A 135 17.92 -6.32 21.10
C SER A 135 17.08 -5.28 20.33
N ASP A 136 17.27 -5.17 19.03
CA ASP A 136 16.61 -4.18 18.16
C ASP A 136 15.24 -4.65 17.65
N TYR A 137 14.73 -5.78 18.12
CA TYR A 137 13.44 -6.33 17.68
C TYR A 137 12.27 -5.33 17.81
N GLU A 138 12.15 -4.68 18.97
CA GLU A 138 11.08 -3.70 19.20
C GLU A 138 11.27 -2.43 18.36
N GLU A 139 12.51 -2.03 18.10
CA GLU A 139 12.80 -0.89 17.24
C GLU A 139 12.50 -1.20 15.78
N LEU A 140 12.81 -2.41 15.31
CA LEU A 140 12.42 -2.90 13.98
C LEU A 140 10.91 -2.92 13.83
N ARG A 141 10.17 -3.39 14.83
CA ARG A 141 8.71 -3.35 14.85
C ARG A 141 8.16 -1.95 14.67
N ASN A 142 8.65 -1.01 15.47
CA ASN A 142 8.25 0.40 15.41
C ASN A 142 8.57 1.03 14.04
N SER A 143 9.69 0.63 13.44
CA SER A 143 10.11 1.09 12.12
C SER A 143 9.19 0.57 11.02
N LEU A 144 8.81 -0.71 11.06
CA LEU A 144 7.85 -1.31 10.13
C LEU A 144 6.45 -0.69 10.27
N GLU A 145 5.99 -0.40 11.50
CA GLU A 145 4.73 0.32 11.75
C GLU A 145 4.72 1.71 11.11
N LYS A 146 5.83 2.45 11.22
CA LYS A 146 5.97 3.78 10.60
C LYS A 146 6.06 3.70 9.08
N LEU A 147 6.77 2.71 8.53
CA LEU A 147 6.84 2.48 7.08
C LEU A 147 5.47 2.16 6.50
N GLN A 148 4.67 1.34 7.18
CA GLN A 148 3.33 0.94 6.74
C GLN A 148 2.37 2.13 6.63
N LEU A 149 2.60 3.23 7.35
CA LEU A 149 1.81 4.47 7.20
C LEU A 149 1.92 5.08 5.81
N ASN A 150 3.12 5.04 5.23
CA ASN A 150 3.42 5.60 3.92
C ASN A 150 3.35 4.57 2.81
N ASP A 151 3.25 3.29 3.17
CA ASP A 151 3.20 2.17 2.23
C ASP A 151 2.15 1.14 2.67
N ALA A 152 0.92 1.40 2.25
CA ALA A 152 -0.22 0.53 2.58
C ALA A 152 -0.11 -0.90 2.00
N SER A 153 0.83 -1.12 1.07
CA SER A 153 1.08 -2.43 0.46
C SER A 153 2.04 -3.30 1.28
N LEU A 154 2.79 -2.70 2.22
CA LEU A 154 3.63 -3.44 3.16
C LEU A 154 2.75 -4.11 4.22
N VAL A 155 2.75 -5.43 4.22
CA VAL A 155 2.14 -6.24 5.29
C VAL A 155 3.23 -6.97 6.05
N TRP A 156 3.05 -7.15 7.35
CA TRP A 156 4.01 -7.86 8.18
C TRP A 156 3.33 -8.49 9.39
N GLU A 157 3.91 -9.59 9.84
CA GLU A 157 3.51 -10.31 11.03
C GLU A 157 4.75 -10.83 11.77
N PRO A 158 4.68 -11.05 13.10
CA PRO A 158 5.79 -11.63 13.85
C PRO A 158 6.14 -13.02 13.33
N GLU A 159 7.44 -13.29 13.21
CA GLU A 159 7.97 -14.58 12.81
C GLU A 159 9.15 -14.95 13.71
N THR A 160 9.37 -16.25 13.93
CA THR A 160 10.51 -16.75 14.68
C THR A 160 11.30 -17.76 13.85
N SER A 161 12.59 -17.52 13.70
CA SER A 161 13.52 -18.43 13.03
C SER A 161 14.41 -19.10 14.06
N ALA A 162 14.63 -20.40 13.93
CA ALA A 162 15.57 -21.14 14.78
C ALA A 162 17.01 -20.62 14.64
N ALA A 163 17.39 -20.08 13.48
CA ALA A 163 18.74 -19.58 13.20
C ALA A 163 18.91 -18.08 13.47
N LEU A 164 17.85 -17.27 13.23
CA LEU A 164 17.92 -15.80 13.27
C LEU A 164 17.17 -15.19 14.45
N GLY A 165 16.44 -15.99 15.24
CA GLY A 165 15.68 -15.52 16.39
C GLY A 165 14.34 -14.87 15.99
N PHE A 166 13.97 -13.82 16.71
CA PHE A 166 12.72 -13.11 16.49
C PHE A 166 12.85 -12.07 15.36
N GLY A 167 11.88 -12.02 14.47
CA GLY A 167 11.80 -11.10 13.36
C GLY A 167 10.37 -10.95 12.87
N PHE A 168 10.23 -10.52 11.63
CA PHE A 168 8.94 -10.30 11.00
C PHE A 168 8.91 -10.90 9.60
N ARG A 169 7.84 -11.63 9.32
CA ARG A 169 7.50 -12.01 7.97
C ARG A 169 6.84 -10.84 7.28
N CYS A 170 7.45 -10.37 6.20
CA CYS A 170 6.97 -9.23 5.44
C CYS A 170 6.49 -9.67 4.05
N GLY A 171 5.37 -9.10 3.62
CA GLY A 171 4.84 -9.26 2.27
C GLY A 171 5.07 -8.00 1.44
N PHE A 172 5.52 -8.18 0.21
CA PHE A 172 5.94 -7.12 -0.73
C PHE A 172 5.23 -7.28 -2.07
N LEU A 173 5.10 -6.19 -2.83
CA LEU A 173 4.58 -6.21 -4.20
C LEU A 173 5.51 -6.93 -5.19
N GLY A 174 6.78 -7.04 -4.86
CA GLY A 174 7.81 -7.69 -5.65
C GLY A 174 9.20 -7.43 -5.09
N MET A 175 10.23 -7.93 -5.77
CA MET A 175 11.62 -7.81 -5.34
C MET A 175 12.09 -6.37 -5.18
N LEU A 176 11.76 -5.49 -6.14
CA LEU A 176 12.12 -4.07 -6.06
C LEU A 176 11.48 -3.38 -4.85
N HIS A 177 10.24 -3.74 -4.51
CA HIS A 177 9.59 -3.20 -3.32
C HIS A 177 10.32 -3.65 -2.05
N MET A 178 10.72 -4.91 -1.97
CA MET A 178 11.53 -5.43 -0.87
C MET A 178 12.85 -4.66 -0.71
N ASP A 179 13.58 -4.44 -1.81
CA ASP A 179 14.84 -3.70 -1.81
C ASP A 179 14.63 -2.26 -1.32
N ILE A 180 13.54 -1.60 -1.75
CA ILE A 180 13.20 -0.23 -1.31
C ILE A 180 12.90 -0.20 0.19
N ILE A 181 12.12 -1.15 0.72
CA ILE A 181 11.81 -1.22 2.15
C ILE A 181 13.08 -1.47 2.98
N GLN A 182 13.97 -2.35 2.53
CA GLN A 182 15.25 -2.59 3.19
C GLN A 182 16.12 -1.33 3.22
N GLU A 183 16.23 -0.62 2.10
CA GLU A 183 16.98 0.63 2.00
C GLU A 183 16.38 1.74 2.90
N ARG A 184 15.05 1.80 3.00
CA ARG A 184 14.37 2.75 3.88
C ARG A 184 14.59 2.42 5.37
N LEU A 185 14.59 1.14 5.75
CA LEU A 185 14.92 0.73 7.11
C LEU A 185 16.33 1.19 7.50
N ASP A 186 17.29 1.01 6.61
CA ASP A 186 18.67 1.46 6.84
C ASP A 186 18.78 2.99 6.92
N ARG A 187 18.27 3.71 5.91
CA ARG A 187 18.47 5.18 5.81
C ARG A 187 17.60 6.01 6.72
N GLU A 188 16.31 5.65 6.88
CA GLU A 188 15.37 6.47 7.64
C GLU A 188 15.37 6.12 9.13
N PHE A 189 15.68 4.86 9.47
CA PHE A 189 15.60 4.35 10.84
C PHE A 189 16.93 3.85 11.38
N ASN A 190 18.01 3.90 10.58
CA ASN A 190 19.34 3.37 10.94
C ASN A 190 19.27 1.90 11.42
N MET A 191 18.37 1.11 10.79
CA MET A 191 18.07 -0.25 11.16
C MET A 191 18.69 -1.22 10.15
N SER A 192 19.77 -1.87 10.55
CA SER A 192 20.40 -2.93 9.73
C SER A 192 19.66 -4.24 9.92
N VAL A 193 19.25 -4.86 8.80
CA VAL A 193 18.42 -6.07 8.83
C VAL A 193 19.01 -7.18 7.97
N ILE A 194 18.69 -8.43 8.35
CA ILE A 194 18.94 -9.63 7.57
C ILE A 194 17.62 -10.02 6.89
N THR A 195 17.64 -10.15 5.58
CA THR A 195 16.49 -10.62 4.80
C THR A 195 16.68 -12.08 4.38
N THR A 196 15.64 -12.89 4.49
CA THR A 196 15.65 -14.25 3.97
C THR A 196 15.44 -14.28 2.47
N VAL A 197 15.68 -15.42 1.83
CA VAL A 197 15.38 -15.62 0.42
C VAL A 197 13.87 -15.41 0.19
N PRO A 198 13.49 -14.55 -0.77
CA PRO A 198 12.08 -14.29 -1.05
C PRO A 198 11.35 -15.55 -1.54
N SER A 199 10.13 -15.73 -1.08
CA SER A 199 9.22 -16.80 -1.48
C SER A 199 7.88 -16.25 -1.93
N VAL A 200 7.09 -17.10 -2.58
CA VAL A 200 5.69 -16.82 -2.95
C VAL A 200 4.78 -17.70 -2.10
N GLU A 201 3.51 -17.31 -1.99
CA GLU A 201 2.49 -18.15 -1.35
C GLU A 201 2.17 -19.34 -2.25
N PHE A 202 2.13 -20.55 -1.66
CA PHE A 202 1.67 -21.75 -2.32
C PHE A 202 0.37 -22.24 -1.68
N ASN A 203 -0.59 -22.69 -2.49
CA ASN A 203 -1.77 -23.37 -2.02
C ASN A 203 -1.53 -24.89 -2.00
N CYS A 204 -1.47 -25.47 -0.82
CA CYS A 204 -1.30 -26.90 -0.64
C CYS A 204 -2.61 -27.57 -0.22
N TYR A 205 -3.09 -28.46 -1.06
CA TYR A 205 -4.27 -29.29 -0.79
C TYR A 205 -3.80 -30.60 -0.18
N LYS A 206 -4.22 -30.88 1.05
CA LYS A 206 -3.94 -32.16 1.69
C LYS A 206 -4.85 -33.28 1.17
N THR A 207 -4.44 -34.52 1.40
CA THR A 207 -5.22 -35.72 1.03
C THR A 207 -6.57 -35.80 1.75
N ASN A 208 -6.73 -35.16 2.88
CA ASN A 208 -7.98 -35.02 3.62
C ASN A 208 -8.92 -33.91 3.08
N GLY A 209 -8.51 -33.19 2.02
CA GLY A 209 -9.27 -32.09 1.42
C GLY A 209 -9.05 -30.71 2.07
N GLU A 210 -8.20 -30.58 3.07
CA GLU A 210 -7.85 -29.33 3.72
C GLU A 210 -6.92 -28.51 2.83
N LEU A 211 -7.20 -27.19 2.70
CA LEU A 211 -6.35 -26.22 1.99
C LEU A 211 -5.50 -25.47 2.99
N ASN A 212 -4.18 -25.55 2.83
CA ASN A 212 -3.21 -24.79 3.61
C ASN A 212 -2.45 -23.84 2.69
N SER A 213 -2.44 -22.55 3.02
CA SER A 213 -1.53 -21.59 2.41
C SER A 213 -0.15 -21.74 3.05
N ILE A 214 0.87 -21.92 2.22
CA ILE A 214 2.26 -22.15 2.63
C ILE A 214 3.09 -20.97 2.19
N TYR A 215 3.74 -20.34 3.13
CA TYR A 215 4.55 -19.15 2.90
C TYR A 215 6.06 -19.44 3.12
N ALA A 216 6.39 -20.44 3.89
CA ALA A 216 7.77 -20.85 4.15
C ALA A 216 7.97 -22.34 3.92
N PRO A 217 9.19 -22.78 3.53
CA PRO A 217 9.50 -24.20 3.36
C PRO A 217 9.26 -25.05 4.63
N SER A 218 9.38 -24.44 5.81
CA SER A 218 9.13 -25.09 7.11
C SER A 218 7.66 -25.45 7.36
N GLU A 219 6.73 -24.83 6.63
CA GLU A 219 5.28 -25.06 6.74
C GLU A 219 4.80 -26.17 5.82
N MET A 220 5.70 -26.70 4.96
CA MET A 220 5.36 -27.74 3.99
C MET A 220 4.95 -29.04 4.72
N PRO A 221 3.75 -29.58 4.48
CA PRO A 221 3.33 -30.87 5.02
C PRO A 221 4.23 -32.00 4.52
N GLU A 222 4.16 -33.15 5.20
CA GLU A 222 4.85 -34.36 4.72
C GLU A 222 4.37 -34.76 3.32
N PRO A 223 5.26 -35.24 2.43
CA PRO A 223 4.92 -35.53 1.03
C PRO A 223 3.73 -36.48 0.84
N ASN A 224 3.49 -37.39 1.77
CA ASN A 224 2.37 -38.32 1.77
C ASN A 224 1.01 -37.69 2.12
N GLU A 225 1.03 -36.52 2.74
CA GLU A 225 -0.18 -35.76 3.07
C GLU A 225 -0.59 -34.80 1.95
N ILE A 226 0.24 -34.60 0.93
CA ILE A 226 0.01 -33.63 -0.14
C ILE A 226 -0.73 -34.32 -1.30
N SER A 227 -1.88 -33.75 -1.66
CA SER A 227 -2.65 -34.15 -2.85
C SER A 227 -2.28 -33.28 -4.05
N LYS A 228 -2.16 -31.97 -3.87
CA LYS A 228 -1.90 -31.01 -4.95
C LYS A 228 -1.24 -29.76 -4.37
N ILE A 229 -0.32 -29.18 -5.13
CA ILE A 229 0.24 -27.85 -4.83
C ILE A 229 -0.06 -26.92 -6.01
N GLU A 230 -0.52 -25.69 -5.70
CA GLU A 230 -0.71 -24.62 -6.66
C GLU A 230 0.23 -23.47 -6.32
N GLU A 231 0.87 -22.93 -7.36
CA GLU A 231 1.69 -21.71 -7.26
C GLU A 231 0.97 -20.53 -7.92
N PRO A 232 1.16 -19.29 -7.45
CA PRO A 232 0.58 -18.14 -8.10
C PRO A 232 1.25 -17.89 -9.45
N VAL A 233 0.44 -17.54 -10.44
CA VAL A 233 0.91 -17.12 -11.76
C VAL A 233 0.43 -15.70 -12.05
N ILE A 234 1.21 -14.94 -12.79
CA ILE A 234 0.85 -13.59 -13.24
C ILE A 234 0.49 -13.58 -14.72
N SER A 235 -0.40 -12.69 -15.11
CA SER A 235 -0.60 -12.31 -16.49
C SER A 235 0.13 -11.01 -16.76
N ALA A 236 1.12 -11.03 -17.67
CA ALA A 236 1.94 -9.89 -18.00
C ALA A 236 1.72 -9.44 -19.44
N GLN A 237 1.52 -8.14 -19.64
CA GLN A 237 1.50 -7.52 -20.96
C GLN A 237 2.81 -6.75 -21.16
N ILE A 238 3.59 -7.15 -22.17
CA ILE A 238 4.90 -6.56 -22.46
C ILE A 238 4.82 -5.85 -23.81
N ILE A 239 5.03 -4.55 -23.81
CA ILE A 239 5.10 -3.71 -25.03
C ILE A 239 6.56 -3.43 -25.34
N THR A 240 7.02 -3.88 -26.49
CA THR A 240 8.45 -3.76 -26.88
C THR A 240 8.61 -3.56 -28.38
N LYS A 241 9.86 -3.29 -28.84
CA LYS A 241 10.24 -3.25 -30.24
C LYS A 241 10.40 -4.68 -30.78
N SER A 242 10.22 -4.84 -32.10
CA SER A 242 10.34 -6.14 -32.79
C SER A 242 11.64 -6.86 -32.47
N ASP A 243 12.76 -6.15 -32.36
CA ASP A 243 14.10 -6.70 -32.17
C ASP A 243 14.25 -7.45 -30.83
N PHE A 244 13.43 -7.12 -29.83
CA PHE A 244 13.51 -7.71 -28.49
C PHE A 244 12.51 -8.86 -28.27
N ILE A 245 11.56 -9.06 -29.17
CA ILE A 245 10.48 -10.05 -29.01
C ILE A 245 11.03 -11.45 -28.76
N GLY A 246 12.00 -11.90 -29.58
CA GLY A 246 12.57 -13.24 -29.45
C GLY A 246 13.26 -13.48 -28.10
N GLY A 247 14.02 -12.49 -27.63
CA GLY A 247 14.70 -12.55 -26.32
C GLY A 247 13.70 -12.61 -25.16
N ILE A 248 12.63 -11.81 -25.22
CA ILE A 248 11.59 -11.78 -24.19
C ILE A 248 10.80 -13.09 -24.15
N ILE A 249 10.41 -13.63 -25.33
CA ILE A 249 9.72 -14.92 -25.39
C ILE A 249 10.59 -16.03 -24.80
N LYS A 250 11.87 -16.07 -25.17
CA LYS A 250 12.81 -17.03 -24.59
C LYS A 250 12.90 -16.91 -23.07
N LEU A 251 13.06 -15.68 -22.55
CA LEU A 251 13.11 -15.44 -21.11
C LEU A 251 11.84 -15.93 -20.40
N CYS A 252 10.67 -15.68 -20.99
CA CYS A 252 9.39 -16.15 -20.43
C CYS A 252 9.33 -17.69 -20.41
N ILE A 253 9.71 -18.35 -21.49
CA ILE A 253 9.73 -19.82 -21.58
C ILE A 253 10.70 -20.42 -20.57
N ASP A 254 11.91 -19.87 -20.46
CA ASP A 254 12.92 -20.30 -19.47
C ASP A 254 12.42 -20.17 -18.01
N ARG A 255 11.46 -19.27 -17.77
CA ARG A 255 10.76 -19.05 -16.48
C ARG A 255 9.38 -19.72 -16.40
N ARG A 256 9.12 -20.75 -17.22
CA ARG A 256 7.85 -21.50 -17.27
C ARG A 256 6.63 -20.66 -17.68
N GLY A 257 6.87 -19.51 -18.33
CA GLY A 257 5.80 -18.69 -18.86
C GLY A 257 5.18 -19.25 -20.14
N THR A 258 3.90 -18.98 -20.33
CA THR A 258 3.15 -19.38 -21.53
C THR A 258 2.74 -18.15 -22.32
N LEU A 259 3.13 -18.08 -23.61
CA LEU A 259 2.70 -17.01 -24.51
C LEU A 259 1.21 -17.16 -24.81
N GLN A 260 0.39 -16.19 -24.39
CA GLN A 260 -1.04 -16.18 -24.64
C GLN A 260 -1.39 -15.54 -25.99
N ASN A 261 -0.88 -14.32 -26.22
CA ASN A 261 -1.15 -13.54 -27.42
C ASN A 261 0.06 -12.72 -27.84
N GLN A 262 0.21 -12.52 -29.15
CA GLN A 262 1.17 -11.59 -29.73
C GLN A 262 0.44 -10.69 -30.74
N GLY A 263 0.63 -9.39 -30.68
CA GLY A 263 0.00 -8.43 -31.58
C GLY A 263 0.91 -7.25 -31.92
N LEU A 264 0.61 -6.55 -33.00
CA LEU A 264 1.29 -5.32 -33.40
C LEU A 264 0.51 -4.12 -32.90
N PHE A 265 1.18 -3.24 -32.15
CA PHE A 265 0.64 -1.92 -31.83
C PHE A 265 0.88 -0.99 -33.02
N ILE A 266 -0.15 -0.75 -33.82
CA ILE A 266 -0.11 0.26 -34.88
C ILE A 266 -0.58 1.57 -34.25
N LYS A 267 0.34 2.52 -34.13
CA LYS A 267 -0.01 3.91 -33.73
C LYS A 267 -0.88 4.49 -34.85
N ARG A 268 -2.17 4.68 -34.65
CA ARG A 268 -3.03 5.51 -35.51
C ARG A 268 -2.84 6.97 -35.20
#